data_bf52f99189b9c80cf27230522c705ff3
#
_entry.id   bf52f99189b9c80cf27230522c705ff3
#
_cell.length_a   1.000
_cell.length_b   1.000
_cell.length_c   1.000
_cell.angle_alpha   90.00
_cell.angle_beta   90.00
_cell.angle_gamma   90.00
#
_symmetry.space_group_name_H-M   'P 1'
#
loop_
_entity.id
_entity.type
_entity.pdbx_description
1 polymer ?
#
loop_
_entity_poly.entity_id
_entity_poly.type
_entity_poly.pdbx_seq_one_letter_code
_entity_poly.pdbx_strand_id
1 'polypeptide(L)'
;MAPRKNKAPKVVEEGASVSTRDDFSETTKYELCVRAANLCSRCRVFTIGSTNSGDRKNSIGVAAHICAAASGPGAKRWDATQTRAERKHFDNGIWMCYSCSKLIDNEEVFHTVAHLKQMKAVHQSYVSSLVGVIPMAPFEAENRIRAGILEATISLITKAGSPANFDVSAVVEGYEESINNIDPNFKVVVTATSGSVVHELIPVANPAPEIQMVFNDDAIASADLAWQNMIEVGESIHIPTNDFKFVGSKLFEYLNEVIVGGTLTLTPSKRRLETCIYFVSDEAEFELATTDSFMGRGSRQFDIEGSALDGFFTYRYFIHDRYKVDATYTFDVAGWLGQPINNLRHYHRIKKAYDFVVKYPKSIVSIEVVLNGHPMRLWDGTFSDFTELFARLKKIVEVAECSKAIAAKIPEQLRLKTLDLTLQDERYIELYAQLFKGDVIRKLDYGENIFTARVDAKESKAIKTFCSENEPEVTIAKSPTIDFFGNTVSLPRMSKKVSCFDIVFFSSIRKSDWQSLWCVGRANHSSDSVISIAPDEIPLLCDDKEVING
;
A
#
# COMPACT_ATOMS: atom_id res chain seq x y z
N MET A 1 8.54 67.48 -40.72
CA MET A 1 9.31 67.09 -41.90
C MET A 1 10.62 67.89 -41.95
N ALA A 2 11.75 67.20 -41.69
CA ALA A 2 13.09 67.75 -41.82
C ALA A 2 13.88 66.81 -42.76
N PRO A 3 14.69 67.34 -43.72
CA PRO A 3 15.25 66.54 -44.81
C PRO A 3 16.45 65.70 -44.35
N ARG A 4 16.47 64.45 -44.85
CA ARG A 4 17.62 63.51 -44.68
C ARG A 4 18.82 64.05 -45.48
N LYS A 5 19.95 64.21 -44.75
CA LYS A 5 21.25 64.45 -45.36
C LYS A 5 21.82 63.16 -45.96
N ASN A 6 21.99 63.13 -47.30
CA ASN A 6 22.75 62.11 -48.00
C ASN A 6 24.23 62.16 -47.55
N LYS A 7 24.76 61.03 -47.00
CA LYS A 7 26.21 60.84 -46.85
C LYS A 7 26.75 60.26 -48.17
N ALA A 8 27.79 60.92 -48.68
CA ALA A 8 28.56 60.47 -49.84
C ALA A 8 29.26 59.14 -49.62
N PRO A 9 29.47 58.31 -50.66
CA PRO A 9 30.13 57.02 -50.50
C PRO A 9 31.59 57.20 -50.12
N LYS A 10 32.04 56.49 -49.00
CA LYS A 10 33.45 56.36 -48.68
C LYS A 10 34.11 55.43 -49.68
N VAL A 11 35.11 55.95 -50.36
CA VAL A 11 36.09 55.18 -51.13
C VAL A 11 36.77 54.21 -50.16
N VAL A 12 36.65 52.94 -50.44
CA VAL A 12 37.38 51.88 -49.70
C VAL A 12 38.73 51.75 -50.40
N GLU A 13 39.77 52.23 -49.70
CA GLU A 13 41.14 51.89 -50.10
C GLU A 13 41.34 50.40 -49.70
N GLU A 14 41.56 49.57 -50.74
CA GLU A 14 42.06 48.19 -50.56
C GLU A 14 43.51 48.20 -50.14
N GLY A 15 43.70 48.30 -48.82
CA GLY A 15 44.91 47.92 -48.14
C GLY A 15 44.69 46.65 -47.31
N ALA A 16 44.54 45.48 -47.92
CA ALA A 16 44.52 44.20 -47.25
C ALA A 16 45.89 43.98 -46.60
N SER A 17 46.04 44.29 -45.34
CA SER A 17 47.18 43.81 -44.53
C SER A 17 47.13 42.28 -44.55
N VAL A 18 48.03 41.64 -45.29
CA VAL A 18 48.19 40.17 -45.26
C VAL A 18 48.50 39.76 -43.84
N SER A 19 47.55 39.22 -43.15
CA SER A 19 47.72 38.65 -41.80
C SER A 19 48.85 37.65 -41.87
N THR A 20 49.92 37.87 -41.11
CA THR A 20 51.05 36.97 -40.99
C THR A 20 50.70 35.73 -40.15
N ARG A 21 49.47 35.67 -39.67
CA ARG A 21 48.95 34.57 -38.83
C ARG A 21 48.14 33.58 -39.68
N ASP A 22 48.42 32.30 -39.51
CA ASP A 22 47.75 31.20 -40.23
C ASP A 22 46.43 30.79 -39.53
N ASP A 23 45.47 31.70 -39.50
CA ASP A 23 44.15 31.47 -38.91
C ASP A 23 43.30 30.46 -39.73
N PHE A 24 42.42 29.73 -39.07
CA PHE A 24 41.50 28.82 -39.72
C PHE A 24 40.49 29.57 -40.61
N SER A 25 40.17 28.96 -41.74
CA SER A 25 39.06 29.42 -42.60
C SER A 25 37.72 29.23 -41.87
N GLU A 26 36.70 29.98 -42.28
CA GLU A 26 35.34 29.81 -41.71
C GLU A 26 34.82 28.37 -41.91
N THR A 27 35.15 27.72 -43.05
CA THR A 27 34.83 26.31 -43.29
C THR A 27 35.49 25.41 -42.29
N THR A 28 36.80 25.58 -41.99
CA THR A 28 37.52 24.78 -41.00
C THR A 28 36.95 25.00 -39.58
N LYS A 29 36.62 26.24 -39.20
CA LYS A 29 35.97 26.56 -37.95
C LYS A 29 34.61 25.89 -37.82
N TYR A 30 33.80 25.91 -38.87
CA TYR A 30 32.51 25.26 -38.92
C TYR A 30 32.64 23.75 -38.80
N GLU A 31 33.60 23.12 -39.50
CA GLU A 31 33.84 21.69 -39.44
C GLU A 31 34.31 21.25 -38.03
N LEU A 32 35.19 22.01 -37.38
CA LEU A 32 35.61 21.77 -36.01
C LEU A 32 34.41 21.82 -35.05
N CYS A 33 33.52 22.77 -35.24
CA CYS A 33 32.34 22.97 -34.42
C CYS A 33 31.34 21.80 -34.60
N VAL A 34 31.01 21.45 -35.83
CA VAL A 34 30.02 20.40 -36.16
C VAL A 34 30.51 19.01 -35.69
N ARG A 35 31.78 18.68 -35.98
CA ARG A 35 32.36 17.39 -35.52
C ARG A 35 32.51 17.30 -34.01
N ALA A 36 32.47 18.42 -33.30
CA ALA A 36 32.39 18.47 -31.86
C ALA A 36 30.93 18.50 -31.34
N ALA A 37 29.91 18.36 -32.20
CA ALA A 37 28.50 18.49 -31.86
C ALA A 37 28.16 19.78 -31.12
N ASN A 38 28.85 20.89 -31.43
CA ASN A 38 28.76 22.18 -30.72
C ASN A 38 29.17 22.11 -29.24
N LEU A 39 29.82 21.03 -28.79
CA LEU A 39 30.29 20.84 -27.42
C LEU A 39 31.77 21.20 -27.30
N CYS A 40 32.18 21.72 -26.14
CA CYS A 40 33.59 21.91 -25.82
C CYS A 40 34.29 20.55 -25.70
N SER A 41 35.38 20.32 -26.44
CA SER A 41 36.13 19.06 -26.42
C SER A 41 36.73 18.69 -25.04
N ARG A 42 36.86 19.66 -24.12
CA ARG A 42 37.36 19.46 -22.77
C ARG A 42 36.24 19.26 -21.74
N CYS A 43 35.35 20.22 -21.56
CA CYS A 43 34.35 20.24 -20.49
C CYS A 43 32.94 19.85 -20.97
N ARG A 44 32.76 19.58 -22.25
CA ARG A 44 31.51 19.14 -22.89
C ARG A 44 30.33 20.11 -22.71
N VAL A 45 30.56 21.37 -22.33
CA VAL A 45 29.50 22.38 -22.30
C VAL A 45 29.06 22.73 -23.74
N PHE A 46 27.76 22.97 -23.96
CA PHE A 46 27.28 23.48 -25.20
C PHE A 46 27.86 24.87 -25.45
N THR A 47 28.44 25.07 -26.65
CA THR A 47 29.14 26.32 -27.01
C THR A 47 28.33 27.23 -27.90
N ILE A 48 27.24 26.72 -28.47
CA ILE A 48 26.37 27.49 -29.39
C ILE A 48 24.91 27.21 -28.98
N GLY A 49 24.11 28.27 -28.96
CA GLY A 49 22.67 28.23 -28.73
C GLY A 49 21.96 29.39 -29.43
N SER A 50 20.63 29.42 -29.36
CA SER A 50 19.83 30.56 -29.82
C SER A 50 19.84 31.69 -28.80
N THR A 51 19.63 32.94 -29.23
CA THR A 51 19.31 34.06 -28.35
C THR A 51 17.83 34.03 -27.96
N ASN A 52 17.46 34.70 -26.88
CA ASN A 52 16.06 34.81 -26.44
C ASN A 52 15.18 35.52 -27.51
N SER A 53 15.77 36.37 -28.39
CA SER A 53 15.07 36.99 -29.49
C SER A 53 14.90 36.08 -30.72
N GLY A 54 15.62 34.94 -30.75
CA GLY A 54 15.52 33.94 -31.83
C GLY A 54 16.18 34.33 -33.16
N ASP A 55 16.65 35.57 -33.32
CA ASP A 55 17.21 36.13 -34.58
C ASP A 55 18.74 35.98 -34.70
N ARG A 56 19.41 35.57 -33.64
CA ARG A 56 20.87 35.42 -33.58
C ARG A 56 21.29 34.17 -32.81
N LYS A 57 22.51 33.70 -33.11
CA LYS A 57 23.18 32.68 -32.32
C LYS A 57 23.95 33.31 -31.17
N ASN A 58 23.86 32.70 -30.00
CA ASN A 58 24.78 32.92 -28.87
C ASN A 58 25.92 31.90 -28.97
N SER A 59 27.17 32.35 -29.01
CA SER A 59 28.32 31.45 -29.18
C SER A 59 29.46 31.86 -28.26
N ILE A 60 29.87 30.90 -27.44
CA ILE A 60 31.09 30.95 -26.60
C ILE A 60 32.16 29.99 -27.10
N GLY A 61 31.95 29.41 -28.33
CA GLY A 61 32.85 28.45 -28.95
C GLY A 61 34.02 29.10 -29.65
N VAL A 62 35.18 28.47 -29.56
CA VAL A 62 36.44 28.91 -30.17
C VAL A 62 37.11 27.72 -30.87
N ALA A 63 37.51 27.92 -32.15
CA ALA A 63 38.41 27.02 -32.84
C ALA A 63 39.83 27.32 -32.38
N ALA A 64 40.31 26.58 -31.36
CA ALA A 64 41.65 26.76 -30.79
C ALA A 64 42.71 26.02 -31.61
N HIS A 65 43.87 26.62 -31.82
CA HIS A 65 45.01 25.95 -32.44
C HIS A 65 45.70 25.00 -31.46
N ILE A 66 46.01 23.79 -31.88
CA ILE A 66 46.82 22.84 -31.14
C ILE A 66 48.30 23.26 -31.15
N CYS A 67 48.86 23.47 -32.33
CA CYS A 67 50.14 24.15 -32.53
C CYS A 67 49.86 25.58 -32.96
N ALA A 68 50.59 26.57 -32.47
CA ALA A 68 50.34 27.98 -32.71
C ALA A 68 50.25 28.34 -34.19
N ALA A 69 49.36 29.30 -34.53
CA ALA A 69 49.14 29.80 -35.90
C ALA A 69 50.24 30.67 -36.46
N ALA A 70 51.12 31.19 -35.61
CA ALA A 70 52.29 32.04 -35.97
C ALA A 70 53.38 31.92 -34.94
N SER A 71 54.63 32.19 -35.36
CA SER A 71 55.77 32.31 -34.43
C SER A 71 55.72 33.62 -33.67
N GLY A 72 56.39 33.70 -32.50
CA GLY A 72 56.56 34.92 -31.75
C GLY A 72 56.34 34.78 -30.25
N PRO A 73 56.51 35.87 -29.47
CA PRO A 73 56.23 35.87 -28.04
C PRO A 73 54.78 35.46 -27.75
N GLY A 74 54.58 34.39 -26.99
CA GLY A 74 53.23 33.89 -26.72
C GLY A 74 52.70 32.83 -27.71
N ALA A 75 53.50 32.40 -28.70
CA ALA A 75 53.19 31.29 -29.60
C ALA A 75 53.23 29.95 -28.86
N LYS A 76 52.11 29.54 -28.27
CA LYS A 76 52.00 28.29 -27.51
C LYS A 76 52.12 27.06 -28.40
N ARG A 77 53.00 26.12 -28.01
CA ARG A 77 53.20 24.86 -28.73
C ARG A 77 53.57 25.08 -30.24
N TRP A 78 54.41 26.16 -30.50
CA TRP A 78 54.84 26.43 -31.86
C TRP A 78 55.71 25.31 -32.40
N ASP A 79 55.40 24.87 -33.66
CA ASP A 79 56.18 23.90 -34.40
C ASP A 79 56.68 24.50 -35.71
N ALA A 80 58.01 24.72 -35.79
CA ALA A 80 58.68 25.29 -36.96
C ALA A 80 58.70 24.38 -38.17
N THR A 81 58.44 23.09 -38.00
CA THR A 81 58.41 22.09 -39.07
C THR A 81 57.09 22.07 -39.83
N GLN A 82 56.02 22.56 -39.21
CA GLN A 82 54.71 22.64 -39.88
C GLN A 82 54.68 23.63 -41.03
N THR A 83 54.08 23.24 -42.13
CA THR A 83 53.76 24.13 -43.25
C THR A 83 52.56 25.06 -42.92
N ARG A 84 52.39 26.14 -43.69
CA ARG A 84 51.21 27.00 -43.54
C ARG A 84 49.89 26.24 -43.77
N ALA A 85 49.87 25.26 -44.69
CA ALA A 85 48.72 24.45 -44.94
C ALA A 85 48.36 23.56 -43.74
N GLU A 86 49.36 22.94 -43.11
CA GLU A 86 49.16 22.11 -41.90
C GLU A 86 48.67 22.94 -40.68
N ARG A 87 49.20 24.16 -40.51
CA ARG A 87 48.75 25.08 -39.43
C ARG A 87 47.29 25.45 -39.57
N LYS A 88 46.78 25.62 -40.81
CA LYS A 88 45.37 25.93 -41.14
C LYS A 88 44.45 24.71 -41.25
N HIS A 89 45.02 23.51 -41.21
CA HIS A 89 44.32 22.27 -41.39
C HIS A 89 43.45 21.93 -40.18
N PHE A 90 42.33 21.23 -40.40
CA PHE A 90 41.42 20.72 -39.38
C PHE A 90 42.16 19.95 -38.26
N ASP A 91 43.18 19.17 -38.58
CA ASP A 91 43.92 18.37 -37.62
C ASP A 91 44.70 19.21 -36.58
N ASN A 92 45.05 20.42 -36.91
CA ASN A 92 45.68 21.37 -35.99
C ASN A 92 44.69 22.20 -35.16
N GLY A 93 43.40 21.96 -35.32
CA GLY A 93 42.34 22.64 -34.57
C GLY A 93 41.62 21.73 -33.59
N ILE A 94 41.14 22.32 -32.49
CA ILE A 94 40.27 21.68 -31.51
C ILE A 94 39.15 22.69 -31.13
N TRP A 95 37.89 22.19 -31.07
CA TRP A 95 36.77 23.05 -30.71
C TRP A 95 36.60 23.12 -29.19
N MET A 96 36.57 24.31 -28.61
CA MET A 96 36.50 24.54 -27.18
C MET A 96 35.60 25.73 -26.81
N CYS A 97 35.12 25.79 -25.57
CA CYS A 97 34.58 27.04 -25.05
C CYS A 97 35.72 28.03 -24.76
N TYR A 98 35.41 29.32 -24.73
CA TYR A 98 36.38 30.40 -24.53
C TYR A 98 37.25 30.16 -23.28
N SER A 99 36.66 29.78 -22.13
CA SER A 99 37.39 29.53 -20.90
C SER A 99 38.40 28.39 -21.04
N CYS A 100 38.02 27.25 -21.62
CA CYS A 100 38.91 26.13 -21.87
C CYS A 100 40.02 26.47 -22.88
N SER A 101 39.72 27.25 -23.91
CA SER A 101 40.75 27.68 -24.86
C SER A 101 41.83 28.56 -24.20
N LYS A 102 41.48 29.42 -23.26
CA LYS A 102 42.42 30.17 -22.45
C LYS A 102 43.23 29.31 -21.49
N LEU A 103 42.57 28.36 -20.85
CA LEU A 103 43.23 27.47 -19.93
C LEU A 103 44.34 26.64 -20.56
N ILE A 104 44.10 26.05 -21.77
CA ILE A 104 45.11 25.25 -22.47
C ILE A 104 46.35 26.06 -22.88
N ASP A 105 46.18 27.36 -23.08
CA ASP A 105 47.26 28.26 -23.41
C ASP A 105 48.02 28.74 -22.15
N ASN A 106 47.35 28.88 -21.05
CA ASN A 106 47.96 29.26 -19.78
C ASN A 106 48.76 28.11 -19.13
N GLU A 107 48.25 26.87 -19.30
CA GLU A 107 48.83 25.65 -18.72
C GLU A 107 49.51 24.79 -19.78
N GLU A 108 50.35 25.36 -20.60
CA GLU A 108 50.98 24.72 -21.78
C GLU A 108 51.74 23.42 -21.43
N VAL A 109 52.38 23.37 -20.26
CA VAL A 109 53.16 22.22 -19.79
C VAL A 109 52.26 20.99 -19.63
N PHE A 110 51.03 21.15 -19.17
CA PHE A 110 50.06 20.08 -19.01
C PHE A 110 49.29 19.77 -20.32
N HIS A 111 49.08 20.79 -21.14
CA HIS A 111 48.34 20.69 -22.39
C HIS A 111 49.32 20.64 -23.60
N THR A 112 50.07 19.54 -23.66
CA THR A 112 50.98 19.27 -24.79
C THR A 112 50.23 19.01 -26.09
N VAL A 113 50.92 19.12 -27.26
CA VAL A 113 50.33 18.78 -28.57
C VAL A 113 49.74 17.38 -28.59
N ALA A 114 50.43 16.38 -28.02
CA ALA A 114 49.94 15.00 -27.94
C ALA A 114 48.67 14.91 -27.11
N HIS A 115 48.64 15.57 -25.96
CA HIS A 115 47.43 15.59 -25.09
C HIS A 115 46.23 16.24 -25.77
N LEU A 116 46.40 17.38 -26.46
CA LEU A 116 45.31 18.07 -27.17
C LEU A 116 44.79 17.23 -28.35
N LYS A 117 45.65 16.54 -29.10
CA LYS A 117 45.26 15.60 -30.15
C LYS A 117 44.46 14.41 -29.56
N GLN A 118 44.91 13.84 -28.46
CA GLN A 118 44.19 12.78 -27.77
C GLN A 118 42.82 13.28 -27.26
N MET A 119 42.76 14.45 -26.62
CA MET A 119 41.50 15.07 -26.16
C MET A 119 40.51 15.24 -27.30
N LYS A 120 40.96 15.75 -28.48
CA LYS A 120 40.16 15.86 -29.70
C LYS A 120 39.63 14.48 -30.15
N ALA A 121 40.49 13.46 -30.22
CA ALA A 121 40.11 12.12 -30.66
C ALA A 121 39.10 11.47 -29.71
N VAL A 122 39.30 11.56 -28.39
CA VAL A 122 38.38 11.05 -27.37
C VAL A 122 37.03 11.75 -27.46
N HIS A 123 37.02 13.08 -27.66
CA HIS A 123 35.79 13.82 -27.83
C HIS A 123 35.03 13.43 -29.10
N GLN A 124 35.73 13.28 -30.25
CA GLN A 124 35.12 12.85 -31.50
C GLN A 124 34.55 11.43 -31.39
N SER A 125 35.22 10.52 -30.73
CA SER A 125 34.70 9.18 -30.45
C SER A 125 33.43 9.23 -29.60
N TYR A 126 33.43 10.08 -28.56
CA TYR A 126 32.24 10.31 -27.74
C TYR A 126 31.07 10.87 -28.57
N VAL A 127 31.30 11.88 -29.39
CA VAL A 127 30.26 12.43 -30.29
C VAL A 127 29.73 11.35 -31.25
N SER A 128 30.63 10.55 -31.84
CA SER A 128 30.24 9.46 -32.74
C SER A 128 29.34 8.43 -32.05
N SER A 129 29.57 8.15 -30.76
CA SER A 129 28.72 7.21 -29.98
C SER A 129 27.32 7.77 -29.67
N LEU A 130 27.13 9.09 -29.82
CA LEU A 130 25.84 9.76 -29.60
C LEU A 130 25.01 9.91 -30.91
N VAL A 131 25.56 9.57 -32.06
CA VAL A 131 24.83 9.61 -33.31
C VAL A 131 23.68 8.63 -33.31
N GLY A 132 22.44 9.10 -33.46
CA GLY A 132 21.25 8.27 -33.35
C GLY A 132 20.75 8.02 -31.94
N VAL A 133 21.46 8.51 -30.92
CA VAL A 133 21.03 8.42 -29.51
C VAL A 133 20.30 9.70 -29.13
N ILE A 134 19.11 9.57 -28.54
CA ILE A 134 18.38 10.71 -27.96
C ILE A 134 19.08 11.10 -26.64
N PRO A 135 19.62 12.33 -26.50
CA PRO A 135 20.26 12.73 -25.27
C PRO A 135 19.23 12.78 -24.12
N MET A 136 19.49 12.03 -23.07
CA MET A 136 18.71 12.14 -21.84
C MET A 136 19.04 13.46 -21.15
N ALA A 137 18.02 14.20 -20.71
CA ALA A 137 18.24 15.41 -19.92
C ALA A 137 18.99 15.06 -18.62
N PRO A 138 19.92 15.91 -18.12
CA PRO A 138 20.65 15.63 -16.88
C PRO A 138 19.73 15.31 -15.70
N PHE A 139 18.62 16.04 -15.58
CA PHE A 139 17.56 15.81 -14.59
C PHE A 139 16.93 14.42 -14.72
N GLU A 140 16.65 13.98 -15.93
CA GLU A 140 16.07 12.65 -16.20
C GLU A 140 17.07 11.53 -15.86
N ALA A 141 18.36 11.72 -16.21
CA ALA A 141 19.41 10.79 -15.85
C ALA A 141 19.58 10.67 -14.31
N GLU A 142 19.53 11.79 -13.61
CA GLU A 142 19.60 11.82 -12.14
C GLU A 142 18.41 11.09 -11.51
N ASN A 143 17.19 11.34 -12.01
CA ASN A 143 15.99 10.66 -11.50
C ASN A 143 16.04 9.15 -11.74
N ARG A 144 16.50 8.69 -12.91
CA ARG A 144 16.68 7.24 -13.18
C ARG A 144 17.71 6.60 -12.25
N ILE A 145 18.84 7.26 -12.00
CA ILE A 145 19.85 6.78 -11.06
C ILE A 145 19.27 6.70 -9.65
N ARG A 146 18.57 7.74 -9.21
CA ARG A 146 17.94 7.80 -7.89
C ARG A 146 16.89 6.70 -7.72
N ALA A 147 15.98 6.54 -8.69
CA ALA A 147 14.98 5.50 -8.70
C ALA A 147 15.60 4.11 -8.64
N GLY A 148 16.63 3.82 -9.45
CA GLY A 148 17.32 2.52 -9.43
C GLY A 148 18.03 2.21 -8.11
N ILE A 149 18.63 3.20 -7.46
CA ILE A 149 19.25 3.02 -6.13
C ILE A 149 18.17 2.70 -5.08
N LEU A 150 17.07 3.45 -5.09
CA LEU A 150 15.97 3.26 -4.14
C LEU A 150 15.28 1.91 -4.34
N GLU A 151 15.06 1.49 -5.59
CA GLU A 151 14.51 0.17 -5.90
C GLU A 151 15.41 -0.96 -5.40
N ALA A 152 16.71 -0.88 -5.65
CA ALA A 152 17.67 -1.84 -5.13
C ALA A 152 17.62 -1.91 -3.60
N THR A 153 17.47 -0.77 -2.93
CA THR A 153 17.35 -0.67 -1.46
C THR A 153 16.06 -1.33 -0.98
N ILE A 154 14.91 -1.04 -1.60
CA ILE A 154 13.62 -1.65 -1.29
C ILE A 154 13.69 -3.18 -1.50
N SER A 155 14.27 -3.63 -2.62
CA SER A 155 14.43 -5.06 -2.91
C SER A 155 15.30 -5.78 -1.87
N LEU A 156 16.36 -5.15 -1.37
CA LEU A 156 17.18 -5.70 -0.30
C LEU A 156 16.42 -5.80 1.01
N ILE A 157 15.67 -4.77 1.38
CA ILE A 157 14.87 -4.72 2.62
C ILE A 157 13.79 -5.79 2.59
N THR A 158 13.03 -5.90 1.50
CA THR A 158 11.95 -6.88 1.37
C THR A 158 12.45 -8.32 1.39
N LYS A 159 13.65 -8.60 0.83
CA LYS A 159 14.27 -9.94 0.85
C LYS A 159 14.90 -10.30 2.20
N ALA A 160 15.49 -9.34 2.90
CA ALA A 160 16.22 -9.57 4.15
C ALA A 160 15.33 -9.51 5.41
N GLY A 161 14.09 -9.06 5.29
CA GLY A 161 13.25 -8.64 6.43
C GLY A 161 13.67 -7.26 6.93
N SER A 162 12.71 -6.50 7.45
CA SER A 162 13.00 -5.15 7.96
C SER A 162 13.79 -5.22 9.26
N PRO A 163 14.93 -4.52 9.38
CA PRO A 163 15.58 -4.29 10.68
C PRO A 163 14.62 -3.53 11.61
N ALA A 164 14.61 -3.86 12.89
CA ALA A 164 13.64 -3.38 13.89
C ALA A 164 13.49 -1.84 14.02
N ASN A 165 14.34 -1.02 13.39
CA ASN A 165 14.34 0.45 13.49
C ASN A 165 14.49 1.14 12.12
N PHE A 166 14.18 0.48 11.00
CA PHE A 166 14.30 1.07 9.68
C PHE A 166 12.94 1.55 9.18
N ASP A 167 12.84 2.83 8.85
CA ASP A 167 11.62 3.40 8.26
C ASP A 167 11.55 3.06 6.77
N VAL A 168 10.90 1.95 6.47
CA VAL A 168 10.67 1.50 5.09
C VAL A 168 9.81 2.50 4.31
N SER A 169 8.88 3.18 5.00
CA SER A 169 7.96 4.13 4.36
C SER A 169 8.69 5.29 3.71
N ALA A 170 9.69 5.87 4.39
CA ALA A 170 10.49 6.98 3.84
C ALA A 170 11.29 6.57 2.59
N VAL A 171 11.76 5.31 2.53
CA VAL A 171 12.46 4.80 1.34
C VAL A 171 11.50 4.59 0.18
N VAL A 172 10.31 4.04 0.46
CA VAL A 172 9.25 3.83 -0.54
C VAL A 172 8.78 5.17 -1.11
N GLU A 173 8.51 6.16 -0.25
CA GLU A 173 8.12 7.51 -0.66
C GLU A 173 9.18 8.19 -1.53
N GLY A 174 10.45 8.11 -1.17
CA GLY A 174 11.57 8.66 -1.95
C GLY A 174 11.74 7.97 -3.32
N TYR A 175 11.51 6.67 -3.38
CA TYR A 175 11.51 5.90 -4.62
C TYR A 175 10.32 6.29 -5.52
N GLU A 176 9.12 6.37 -4.95
CA GLU A 176 7.89 6.80 -5.61
C GLU A 176 8.03 8.19 -6.21
N GLU A 177 8.56 9.16 -5.44
CA GLU A 177 8.85 10.51 -5.92
C GLU A 177 9.81 10.50 -7.12
N SER A 178 10.86 9.68 -7.05
CA SER A 178 11.86 9.59 -8.10
C SER A 178 11.30 9.02 -9.41
N ILE A 179 10.42 8.02 -9.34
CA ILE A 179 9.75 7.46 -10.52
C ILE A 179 8.72 8.44 -11.10
N ASN A 180 7.94 9.10 -10.25
CA ASN A 180 6.95 10.08 -10.69
C ASN A 180 7.57 11.25 -11.48
N ASN A 181 8.84 11.55 -11.25
CA ASN A 181 9.57 12.58 -11.99
C ASN A 181 10.06 12.14 -13.40
N ILE A 182 9.99 10.85 -13.74
CA ILE A 182 10.45 10.34 -15.04
C ILE A 182 9.47 10.72 -16.17
N ASP A 183 8.16 10.60 -15.91
CA ASP A 183 7.11 10.95 -16.88
C ASP A 183 5.91 11.60 -16.16
N PRO A 184 5.67 12.90 -16.34
CA PRO A 184 4.60 13.63 -15.67
C PRO A 184 3.18 13.24 -16.13
N ASN A 185 3.06 12.43 -17.18
CA ASN A 185 1.76 11.94 -17.64
C ASN A 185 1.19 10.83 -16.78
N PHE A 186 1.99 10.28 -15.86
CA PHE A 186 1.60 9.21 -14.96
C PHE A 186 1.85 9.58 -13.50
N LYS A 187 1.01 9.07 -12.63
CA LYS A 187 1.26 8.97 -11.20
C LYS A 187 1.58 7.52 -10.87
N VAL A 188 2.71 7.28 -10.21
CA VAL A 188 3.11 5.96 -9.71
C VAL A 188 2.91 5.93 -8.21
N VAL A 189 2.24 4.91 -7.71
CA VAL A 189 2.12 4.61 -6.27
C VAL A 189 2.85 3.31 -6.01
N VAL A 190 3.73 3.30 -5.03
CA VAL A 190 4.57 2.14 -4.72
C VAL A 190 4.19 1.57 -3.37
N THR A 191 3.85 0.29 -3.34
CA THR A 191 3.57 -0.45 -2.11
C THR A 191 4.58 -1.58 -1.94
N ALA A 192 5.34 -1.53 -0.85
CA ALA A 192 6.31 -2.56 -0.50
C ALA A 192 5.77 -3.44 0.64
N THR A 193 5.75 -4.75 0.42
CA THR A 193 5.41 -5.77 1.43
C THR A 193 6.54 -6.79 1.52
N SER A 194 6.54 -7.62 2.57
CA SER A 194 7.56 -8.67 2.71
C SER A 194 7.57 -9.59 1.49
N GLY A 195 8.61 -9.47 0.67
CA GLY A 195 8.85 -10.31 -0.52
C GLY A 195 8.34 -9.76 -1.86
N SER A 196 7.64 -8.62 -1.89
CA SER A 196 7.15 -8.01 -3.14
C SER A 196 7.10 -6.49 -3.11
N VAL A 197 7.31 -5.88 -4.28
CA VAL A 197 7.09 -4.45 -4.52
C VAL A 197 6.07 -4.32 -5.64
N VAL A 198 5.00 -3.58 -5.39
CA VAL A 198 3.93 -3.32 -6.36
C VAL A 198 4.01 -1.87 -6.80
N HIS A 199 4.03 -1.65 -8.10
CA HIS A 199 3.96 -0.33 -8.73
C HIS A 199 2.57 -0.18 -9.37
N GLU A 200 1.77 0.73 -8.86
CA GLU A 200 0.50 1.10 -9.46
C GLU A 200 0.69 2.34 -10.32
N LEU A 201 0.41 2.22 -11.63
CA LEU A 201 0.60 3.29 -12.60
C LEU A 201 -0.76 3.85 -13.00
N ILE A 202 -0.97 5.13 -12.74
CA ILE A 202 -2.23 5.83 -12.94
C ILE A 202 -2.00 6.95 -13.98
N PRO A 203 -2.65 6.91 -15.16
CA PRO A 203 -2.54 8.00 -16.12
C PRO A 203 -3.23 9.25 -15.55
N VAL A 204 -2.52 10.41 -15.58
CA VAL A 204 -3.05 11.71 -15.12
C VAL A 204 -3.29 12.67 -16.27
N ALA A 205 -2.69 12.43 -17.45
CA ALA A 205 -2.90 13.23 -18.64
C ALA A 205 -4.25 12.93 -19.31
N ASN A 206 -4.85 13.95 -19.92
CA ASN A 206 -6.07 13.79 -20.72
C ASN A 206 -5.89 14.48 -22.09
N PRO A 207 -5.87 13.74 -23.23
CA PRO A 207 -6.06 12.28 -23.29
C PRO A 207 -4.93 11.49 -22.63
N ALA A 208 -5.23 10.27 -22.21
CA ALA A 208 -4.21 9.36 -21.69
C ALA A 208 -3.12 9.10 -22.75
N PRO A 209 -1.83 9.02 -22.36
CA PRO A 209 -0.76 8.76 -23.30
C PRO A 209 -0.89 7.37 -23.92
N GLU A 210 -0.55 7.28 -25.21
CA GLU A 210 -0.56 6.03 -25.94
C GLU A 210 0.69 5.19 -25.56
N ILE A 211 0.47 4.00 -25.06
CA ILE A 211 1.51 3.04 -24.69
C ILE A 211 1.28 1.76 -25.48
N GLN A 212 2.35 1.24 -26.07
CA GLN A 212 2.31 -0.01 -26.79
C GLN A 212 2.98 -1.12 -25.95
N MET A 213 2.36 -2.28 -25.94
CA MET A 213 2.92 -3.51 -25.38
C MET A 213 3.28 -4.45 -26.53
N VAL A 214 4.55 -4.79 -26.62
CA VAL A 214 5.05 -5.71 -27.64
C VAL A 214 5.29 -7.06 -26.98
N PHE A 215 4.45 -8.04 -27.30
CA PHE A 215 4.53 -9.40 -26.72
C PHE A 215 5.52 -10.29 -27.45
N ASN A 216 6.11 -11.22 -26.73
CA ASN A 216 6.86 -12.33 -27.30
C ASN A 216 5.90 -13.29 -28.02
N ASP A 217 6.35 -13.96 -29.07
CA ASP A 217 5.50 -14.84 -29.89
C ASP A 217 4.78 -15.92 -29.07
N ASP A 218 5.45 -16.49 -28.08
CA ASP A 218 4.90 -17.56 -27.22
C ASP A 218 3.81 -17.04 -26.24
N ALA A 219 3.79 -15.74 -25.96
CA ALA A 219 2.89 -15.11 -25.01
C ALA A 219 1.61 -14.52 -25.66
N ILE A 220 1.57 -14.38 -27.00
CA ILE A 220 0.48 -13.70 -27.72
C ILE A 220 -0.87 -14.35 -27.40
N ALA A 221 -0.99 -15.67 -27.49
CA ALA A 221 -2.27 -16.37 -27.31
C ALA A 221 -2.83 -16.23 -25.87
N SER A 222 -1.95 -16.27 -24.86
CA SER A 222 -2.34 -16.09 -23.46
C SER A 222 -2.72 -14.63 -23.16
N ALA A 223 -2.00 -13.69 -23.77
CA ALA A 223 -2.30 -12.26 -23.65
C ALA A 223 -3.65 -11.92 -24.29
N ASP A 224 -3.95 -12.44 -25.49
CA ASP A 224 -5.23 -12.25 -26.16
C ASP A 224 -6.40 -12.76 -25.33
N LEU A 225 -6.27 -13.95 -24.74
CA LEU A 225 -7.31 -14.52 -23.86
C LEU A 225 -7.52 -13.66 -22.60
N ALA A 226 -6.44 -13.21 -21.95
CA ALA A 226 -6.52 -12.35 -20.79
C ALA A 226 -7.17 -11.00 -21.13
N TRP A 227 -6.82 -10.43 -22.29
CA TRP A 227 -7.39 -9.19 -22.80
C TRP A 227 -8.90 -9.30 -23.12
N GLN A 228 -9.29 -10.41 -23.75
CA GLN A 228 -10.72 -10.70 -23.99
C GLN A 228 -11.49 -10.79 -22.68
N ASN A 229 -10.96 -11.48 -21.67
CA ASN A 229 -11.60 -11.57 -20.36
C ASN A 229 -11.74 -10.19 -19.69
N MET A 230 -10.72 -9.32 -19.76
CA MET A 230 -10.82 -7.97 -19.22
C MET A 230 -11.91 -7.15 -19.94
N ILE A 231 -12.01 -7.26 -21.26
CA ILE A 231 -13.04 -6.55 -22.05
C ILE A 231 -14.43 -7.11 -21.77
N GLU A 232 -14.59 -8.43 -21.68
CA GLU A 232 -15.91 -9.07 -21.54
C GLU A 232 -16.44 -9.01 -20.12
N VAL A 233 -15.55 -9.20 -19.13
CA VAL A 233 -15.90 -9.40 -17.73
C VAL A 233 -15.57 -8.16 -16.89
N GLY A 234 -14.58 -7.36 -17.29
CA GLY A 234 -14.12 -6.20 -16.53
C GLY A 234 -13.17 -6.58 -15.39
N GLU A 235 -12.62 -7.78 -15.39
CA GLU A 235 -11.64 -8.22 -14.39
C GLU A 235 -10.24 -7.71 -14.70
N SER A 236 -9.42 -7.58 -13.65
CA SER A 236 -7.99 -7.26 -13.81
C SER A 236 -7.27 -8.43 -14.47
N ILE A 237 -6.32 -8.12 -15.35
CA ILE A 237 -5.46 -9.13 -15.97
C ILE A 237 -4.05 -9.05 -15.37
N HIS A 238 -3.40 -10.21 -15.32
CA HIS A 238 -2.07 -10.38 -14.75
C HIS A 238 -1.16 -10.96 -15.83
N ILE A 239 -0.13 -10.20 -16.24
CA ILE A 239 0.79 -10.58 -17.32
C ILE A 239 2.21 -10.60 -16.76
N PRO A 240 2.96 -11.70 -16.89
CA PRO A 240 4.37 -11.74 -16.49
C PRO A 240 5.18 -10.70 -17.27
N THR A 241 6.03 -9.93 -16.59
CA THR A 241 6.83 -8.87 -17.24
C THR A 241 7.88 -9.38 -18.23
N ASN A 242 8.18 -10.68 -18.18
CA ASN A 242 9.07 -11.33 -19.14
C ASN A 242 8.39 -11.59 -20.51
N ASP A 243 7.06 -11.52 -20.58
CA ASP A 243 6.29 -11.90 -21.76
C ASP A 243 6.10 -10.75 -22.74
N PHE A 244 6.46 -9.52 -22.36
CA PHE A 244 6.27 -8.32 -23.17
C PHE A 244 7.32 -7.24 -22.87
N LYS A 245 7.32 -6.19 -23.73
CA LYS A 245 8.04 -4.93 -23.50
C LYS A 245 7.13 -3.75 -23.76
N PHE A 246 7.25 -2.72 -22.95
CA PHE A 246 6.59 -1.43 -23.19
C PHE A 246 7.39 -0.56 -24.17
N VAL A 247 6.66 0.18 -25.01
CA VAL A 247 7.20 1.18 -25.94
C VAL A 247 6.29 2.42 -25.92
N GLY A 248 6.87 3.60 -26.01
CA GLY A 248 6.12 4.86 -26.19
C GLY A 248 6.08 5.78 -24.98
N SER A 249 6.63 5.38 -23.83
CA SER A 249 6.79 6.24 -22.66
C SER A 249 8.12 5.98 -21.96
N LYS A 250 8.81 7.05 -21.56
CA LYS A 250 10.10 6.94 -20.86
C LYS A 250 9.99 6.24 -19.53
N LEU A 251 8.88 6.42 -18.82
CA LEU A 251 8.60 5.69 -17.58
C LEU A 251 8.48 4.19 -17.85
N PHE A 252 7.70 3.80 -18.84
CA PHE A 252 7.49 2.41 -19.17
C PHE A 252 8.72 1.72 -19.75
N GLU A 253 9.52 2.43 -20.55
CA GLU A 253 10.82 1.95 -21.02
C GLU A 253 11.80 1.76 -19.86
N TYR A 254 11.82 2.66 -18.89
CA TYR A 254 12.59 2.51 -17.65
C TYR A 254 12.12 1.27 -16.85
N LEU A 255 10.82 1.06 -16.72
CA LEU A 255 10.27 -0.08 -16.00
C LEU A 255 10.64 -1.42 -16.65
N ASN A 256 10.76 -1.50 -17.99
CA ASN A 256 11.28 -2.70 -18.65
C ASN A 256 12.69 -3.11 -18.19
N GLU A 257 13.53 -2.14 -17.80
CA GLU A 257 14.91 -2.37 -17.37
C GLU A 257 15.00 -2.81 -15.90
N VAL A 258 14.09 -2.30 -15.06
CA VAL A 258 14.18 -2.49 -13.60
C VAL A 258 13.24 -3.58 -13.07
N ILE A 259 12.10 -3.81 -13.70
CA ILE A 259 11.13 -4.82 -13.26
C ILE A 259 11.35 -6.12 -14.06
N VAL A 260 12.32 -6.93 -13.61
CA VAL A 260 12.61 -8.22 -14.21
C VAL A 260 11.97 -9.32 -13.36
N GLY A 261 11.15 -10.18 -14.00
CA GLY A 261 10.49 -11.32 -13.32
C GLY A 261 9.30 -10.95 -12.44
N GLY A 262 8.69 -9.77 -12.66
CA GLY A 262 7.48 -9.33 -12.00
C GLY A 262 6.20 -9.71 -12.75
N THR A 263 5.08 -9.15 -12.31
CA THR A 263 3.78 -9.29 -12.96
C THR A 263 3.17 -7.91 -13.18
N LEU A 264 2.77 -7.62 -14.42
CA LEU A 264 1.94 -6.47 -14.73
C LEU A 264 0.49 -6.80 -14.41
N THR A 265 -0.15 -5.96 -13.59
CA THR A 265 -1.60 -6.02 -13.37
C THR A 265 -2.25 -4.82 -14.04
N LEU A 266 -3.12 -5.07 -15.01
CA LEU A 266 -3.96 -4.03 -15.62
C LEU A 266 -5.35 -4.10 -15.00
N THR A 267 -5.75 -3.01 -14.36
CA THR A 267 -7.06 -2.90 -13.71
C THR A 267 -7.92 -1.90 -14.49
N PRO A 268 -9.11 -2.31 -14.97
CA PRO A 268 -10.02 -1.38 -15.64
C PRO A 268 -10.40 -0.22 -14.74
N SER A 269 -10.51 0.97 -15.32
CA SER A 269 -10.98 2.15 -14.58
C SER A 269 -12.39 1.93 -14.07
N LYS A 270 -12.59 2.06 -12.76
CA LYS A 270 -13.90 1.95 -12.13
C LYS A 270 -14.55 3.32 -12.01
N ARG A 271 -15.85 3.37 -12.30
CA ARG A 271 -16.66 4.57 -12.13
C ARG A 271 -17.15 4.69 -10.69
N ARG A 272 -16.92 5.82 -10.07
CA ARG A 272 -17.47 6.13 -8.75
C ARG A 272 -18.97 6.40 -8.85
N LEU A 273 -19.76 5.79 -7.97
CA LEU A 273 -21.20 5.95 -7.83
C LEU A 273 -21.56 6.30 -6.39
N GLU A 274 -22.44 7.27 -6.21
CA GLU A 274 -23.07 7.48 -4.92
C GLU A 274 -24.04 6.34 -4.65
N THR A 275 -23.98 5.73 -3.46
CA THR A 275 -24.72 4.54 -3.10
C THR A 275 -25.31 4.66 -1.71
N CYS A 276 -26.61 4.41 -1.59
CA CYS A 276 -27.30 4.26 -0.33
C CYS A 276 -27.55 2.78 -0.03
N ILE A 277 -27.24 2.34 1.19
CA ILE A 277 -27.39 0.97 1.65
C ILE A 277 -28.57 0.88 2.59
N TYR A 278 -29.49 -0.02 2.32
CA TYR A 278 -30.69 -0.22 3.12
C TYR A 278 -30.82 -1.65 3.62
N PHE A 279 -31.35 -1.79 4.85
CA PHE A 279 -31.98 -3.00 5.31
C PHE A 279 -33.49 -2.83 5.11
N VAL A 280 -34.10 -3.73 4.38
CA VAL A 280 -35.49 -3.61 3.90
C VAL A 280 -36.30 -4.79 4.37
N SER A 281 -37.49 -4.54 4.90
CA SER A 281 -38.52 -5.54 5.20
C SER A 281 -39.82 -5.17 4.49
N ASP A 282 -40.81 -6.04 4.55
CA ASP A 282 -42.14 -5.76 3.99
C ASP A 282 -42.84 -4.54 4.64
N GLU A 283 -42.43 -4.16 5.86
CA GLU A 283 -43.11 -3.13 6.67
C GLU A 283 -42.29 -1.84 6.82
N ALA A 284 -40.96 -1.89 6.69
CA ALA A 284 -40.07 -0.77 6.97
C ALA A 284 -38.73 -0.87 6.26
N GLU A 285 -38.07 0.27 6.14
CA GLU A 285 -36.69 0.38 5.64
C GLU A 285 -35.82 1.07 6.68
N PHE A 286 -34.56 0.66 6.75
CA PHE A 286 -33.53 1.30 7.55
C PHE A 286 -32.31 1.60 6.67
N GLU A 287 -32.02 2.87 6.46
CA GLU A 287 -30.81 3.29 5.78
C GLU A 287 -29.60 3.02 6.69
N LEU A 288 -28.70 2.13 6.27
CA LEU A 288 -27.47 1.83 6.99
C LEU A 288 -26.44 2.94 6.81
N ALA A 289 -26.19 3.36 5.56
CA ALA A 289 -25.25 4.42 5.24
C ALA A 289 -25.42 4.89 3.80
N THR A 290 -24.97 6.11 3.52
CA THR A 290 -24.66 6.59 2.18
C THR A 290 -23.14 6.61 2.02
N THR A 291 -22.63 6.07 0.93
CA THR A 291 -21.20 5.90 0.66
C THR A 291 -20.91 5.92 -0.84
N ASP A 292 -19.64 5.88 -1.20
CA ASP A 292 -19.21 5.69 -2.58
C ASP A 292 -19.03 4.20 -2.89
N SER A 293 -19.52 3.80 -4.07
CA SER A 293 -19.21 2.52 -4.70
C SER A 293 -18.35 2.72 -5.92
N PHE A 294 -17.73 1.66 -6.35
CA PHE A 294 -16.95 1.61 -7.58
C PHE A 294 -17.56 0.59 -8.53
N MET A 295 -17.95 1.05 -9.72
CA MET A 295 -18.51 0.21 -10.76
C MET A 295 -17.43 -0.11 -11.80
N GLY A 296 -17.07 -1.37 -11.93
CA GLY A 296 -16.33 -1.94 -13.05
C GLY A 296 -17.29 -2.35 -14.16
N ARG A 297 -16.92 -2.19 -15.43
CA ARG A 297 -17.77 -2.53 -16.58
C ARG A 297 -17.01 -3.35 -17.61
N GLY A 298 -17.43 -4.59 -17.81
CA GLY A 298 -17.14 -5.37 -18.99
C GLY A 298 -18.24 -5.22 -20.07
N SER A 299 -18.07 -5.83 -21.23
CA SER A 299 -19.06 -5.81 -22.30
C SER A 299 -20.27 -6.73 -22.00
N ARG A 300 -20.08 -7.77 -21.19
CA ARG A 300 -21.13 -8.77 -20.85
C ARG A 300 -21.62 -8.69 -19.42
N GLN A 301 -20.80 -8.13 -18.52
CA GLN A 301 -21.18 -7.97 -17.11
C GLN A 301 -20.61 -6.70 -16.53
N PHE A 302 -21.14 -6.27 -15.39
CA PHE A 302 -20.55 -5.23 -14.59
C PHE A 302 -20.60 -5.60 -13.10
N ASP A 303 -19.63 -5.14 -12.34
CA ASP A 303 -19.60 -5.29 -10.91
C ASP A 303 -19.74 -3.93 -10.22
N ILE A 304 -20.36 -3.95 -9.05
CA ILE A 304 -20.43 -2.79 -8.16
C ILE A 304 -19.92 -3.25 -6.80
N GLU A 305 -18.89 -2.64 -6.32
CA GLU A 305 -18.34 -2.91 -4.99
C GLU A 305 -18.25 -1.65 -4.15
N GLY A 306 -18.43 -1.81 -2.86
CA GLY A 306 -18.34 -0.70 -1.94
C GLY A 306 -18.20 -1.13 -0.50
N SER A 307 -17.91 -0.13 0.35
CA SER A 307 -17.84 -0.32 1.79
C SER A 307 -18.49 0.85 2.52
N ALA A 308 -19.02 0.58 3.69
CA ALA A 308 -19.63 1.58 4.56
C ALA A 308 -19.14 1.43 6.00
N LEU A 309 -19.29 2.51 6.77
CA LEU A 309 -18.92 2.58 8.19
C LEU A 309 -17.45 2.20 8.41
N ASP A 310 -16.54 2.81 7.62
CA ASP A 310 -15.09 2.57 7.64
C ASP A 310 -14.71 1.09 7.43
N GLY A 311 -15.38 0.42 6.49
CA GLY A 311 -15.10 -0.98 6.14
C GLY A 311 -15.87 -2.01 6.98
N PHE A 312 -16.68 -1.58 7.97
CA PHE A 312 -17.47 -2.51 8.76
C PHE A 312 -18.45 -3.32 7.92
N PHE A 313 -19.06 -2.72 6.90
CA PHE A 313 -19.93 -3.39 5.96
C PHE A 313 -19.36 -3.29 4.56
N THR A 314 -19.11 -4.41 3.91
CA THR A 314 -18.64 -4.48 2.53
C THR A 314 -19.60 -5.28 1.69
N TYR A 315 -19.70 -4.93 0.41
CA TYR A 315 -20.56 -5.62 -0.53
C TYR A 315 -19.96 -5.60 -1.93
N ARG A 316 -20.31 -6.62 -2.71
CA ARG A 316 -19.99 -6.71 -4.12
C ARG A 316 -21.16 -7.34 -4.86
N TYR A 317 -21.62 -6.67 -5.91
CA TYR A 317 -22.65 -7.14 -6.83
C TYR A 317 -22.03 -7.47 -8.16
N PHE A 318 -22.37 -8.62 -8.71
CA PHE A 318 -22.10 -9.00 -10.07
C PHE A 318 -23.41 -9.04 -10.85
N ILE A 319 -23.49 -8.23 -11.90
CA ILE A 319 -24.68 -8.12 -12.73
C ILE A 319 -24.32 -8.68 -14.10
N HIS A 320 -24.87 -9.87 -14.39
CA HIS A 320 -24.64 -10.63 -15.61
C HIS A 320 -25.64 -10.25 -16.70
N ASP A 321 -25.39 -10.71 -17.93
CA ASP A 321 -26.37 -10.66 -19.02
C ASP A 321 -27.72 -11.23 -18.57
N ARG A 322 -28.81 -10.53 -18.93
CA ARG A 322 -30.21 -10.91 -18.62
C ARG A 322 -30.65 -10.74 -17.18
N TYR A 323 -30.07 -9.74 -16.45
CA TYR A 323 -30.54 -9.34 -15.12
C TYR A 323 -30.33 -10.37 -14.00
N LYS A 324 -29.41 -11.33 -14.19
CA LYS A 324 -28.99 -12.17 -13.09
C LYS A 324 -28.02 -11.36 -12.24
N VAL A 325 -28.36 -11.21 -10.97
CA VAL A 325 -27.54 -10.52 -9.96
C VAL A 325 -27.06 -11.55 -8.95
N ASP A 326 -25.75 -11.62 -8.77
CA ASP A 326 -25.13 -12.36 -7.65
C ASP A 326 -24.51 -11.33 -6.72
N ALA A 327 -24.72 -11.44 -5.40
CA ALA A 327 -24.18 -10.48 -4.44
C ALA A 327 -23.46 -11.16 -3.27
N THR A 328 -22.44 -10.50 -2.77
CA THR A 328 -21.70 -10.92 -1.57
C THR A 328 -21.70 -9.78 -0.57
N TYR A 329 -21.93 -10.11 0.69
CA TYR A 329 -21.98 -9.16 1.80
C TYR A 329 -21.11 -9.65 2.95
N THR A 330 -20.43 -8.72 3.62
CA THR A 330 -19.59 -9.07 4.77
C THR A 330 -19.64 -7.98 5.84
N PHE A 331 -19.72 -8.40 7.11
CA PHE A 331 -19.43 -7.55 8.26
C PHE A 331 -18.01 -7.84 8.74
N ASP A 332 -17.19 -6.79 8.84
CA ASP A 332 -15.81 -6.86 9.32
C ASP A 332 -15.58 -5.87 10.47
N VAL A 333 -15.00 -6.36 11.54
CA VAL A 333 -14.70 -5.57 12.74
C VAL A 333 -13.21 -5.18 12.84
N ALA A 334 -12.40 -5.48 11.82
CA ALA A 334 -10.96 -5.15 11.80
C ALA A 334 -10.71 -3.65 12.03
N GLY A 335 -11.60 -2.78 11.54
CA GLY A 335 -11.54 -1.35 11.78
C GLY A 335 -11.70 -0.91 13.24
N TRP A 336 -12.06 -1.82 14.15
CA TRP A 336 -12.11 -1.55 15.59
C TRP A 336 -10.79 -1.79 16.32
N LEU A 337 -9.81 -2.45 15.69
CA LEU A 337 -8.48 -2.65 16.30
C LEU A 337 -7.87 -1.31 16.74
N GLY A 338 -7.29 -1.32 17.95
CA GLY A 338 -6.71 -0.13 18.59
C GLY A 338 -7.73 0.85 19.18
N GLN A 339 -9.04 0.67 18.94
CA GLN A 339 -10.07 1.57 19.51
C GLN A 339 -10.38 1.23 20.96
N PRO A 340 -10.87 2.22 21.75
CA PRO A 340 -11.37 1.96 23.08
C PRO A 340 -12.60 1.06 23.03
N ILE A 341 -12.64 -0.01 23.85
CA ILE A 341 -13.75 -0.99 23.86
C ILE A 341 -15.10 -0.34 24.22
N ASN A 342 -15.10 0.67 25.08
CA ASN A 342 -16.31 1.38 25.48
C ASN A 342 -16.78 2.42 24.44
N ASN A 343 -15.95 2.75 23.43
CA ASN A 343 -16.25 3.75 22.41
C ASN A 343 -15.82 3.27 21.01
N LEU A 344 -16.46 2.23 20.52
CA LEU A 344 -16.24 1.68 19.16
C LEU A 344 -16.85 2.58 18.11
N ARG A 345 -16.09 2.83 17.02
CA ARG A 345 -16.54 3.69 15.92
C ARG A 345 -17.79 3.11 15.24
N HIS A 346 -18.74 3.97 14.91
CA HIS A 346 -20.02 3.63 14.28
C HIS A 346 -20.91 2.66 15.07
N TYR A 347 -20.53 2.23 16.28
CA TYR A 347 -21.29 1.25 17.06
C TYR A 347 -22.76 1.60 17.21
N HIS A 348 -23.08 2.88 17.46
CA HIS A 348 -24.48 3.30 17.61
C HIS A 348 -25.32 3.05 16.35
N ARG A 349 -24.74 3.28 15.15
CA ARG A 349 -25.41 3.01 13.88
C ARG A 349 -25.57 1.51 13.63
N ILE A 350 -24.52 0.74 13.93
CA ILE A 350 -24.49 -0.73 13.85
C ILE A 350 -25.55 -1.33 14.79
N LYS A 351 -25.66 -0.81 16.01
CA LYS A 351 -26.67 -1.25 16.97
C LYS A 351 -28.10 -0.97 16.47
N LYS A 352 -28.37 0.19 15.88
CA LYS A 352 -29.66 0.49 15.28
C LYS A 352 -30.00 -0.44 14.12
N ALA A 353 -29.01 -0.80 13.29
CA ALA A 353 -29.17 -1.77 12.22
C ALA A 353 -29.53 -3.15 12.77
N TYR A 354 -28.86 -3.58 13.84
CA TYR A 354 -29.19 -4.81 14.55
C TYR A 354 -30.60 -4.78 15.13
N ASP A 355 -30.99 -3.70 15.82
CA ASP A 355 -32.33 -3.55 16.40
C ASP A 355 -33.42 -3.62 15.32
N PHE A 356 -33.15 -3.04 14.15
CA PHE A 356 -34.04 -3.15 13.00
C PHE A 356 -34.22 -4.61 12.54
N VAL A 357 -33.13 -5.35 12.37
CA VAL A 357 -33.19 -6.76 11.94
C VAL A 357 -33.86 -7.64 13.00
N VAL A 358 -33.65 -7.38 14.28
CA VAL A 358 -34.34 -8.10 15.36
C VAL A 358 -35.85 -7.84 15.34
N LYS A 359 -36.24 -6.59 15.08
CA LYS A 359 -37.66 -6.20 14.99
C LYS A 359 -38.33 -6.78 13.72
N TYR A 360 -37.55 -6.85 12.63
CA TYR A 360 -38.01 -7.33 11.33
C TYR A 360 -37.15 -8.51 10.83
N PRO A 361 -37.39 -9.73 11.33
CA PRO A 361 -36.52 -10.89 11.02
C PRO A 361 -36.46 -11.28 9.55
N LYS A 362 -37.39 -10.84 8.72
CA LYS A 362 -37.43 -11.06 7.28
C LYS A 362 -36.83 -9.91 6.47
N SER A 363 -35.79 -9.27 7.01
CA SER A 363 -35.10 -8.21 6.29
C SER A 363 -34.15 -8.76 5.25
N ILE A 364 -33.92 -7.96 4.20
CA ILE A 364 -32.93 -8.18 3.15
C ILE A 364 -31.99 -6.97 3.09
N VAL A 365 -30.85 -7.12 2.43
CA VAL A 365 -29.98 -5.99 2.08
C VAL A 365 -30.34 -5.52 0.68
N SER A 366 -30.44 -4.21 0.50
CA SER A 366 -30.64 -3.54 -0.77
C SER A 366 -29.68 -2.37 -0.90
N ILE A 367 -29.13 -2.16 -2.09
CA ILE A 367 -28.39 -0.93 -2.41
C ILE A 367 -29.15 -0.10 -3.44
N GLU A 368 -29.09 1.20 -3.31
CA GLU A 368 -29.59 2.15 -4.30
C GLU A 368 -28.39 2.94 -4.83
N VAL A 369 -28.16 2.84 -6.14
CA VAL A 369 -27.10 3.55 -6.84
C VAL A 369 -27.67 4.58 -7.79
N VAL A 370 -27.00 5.74 -7.92
CA VAL A 370 -27.41 6.76 -8.89
C VAL A 370 -26.60 6.57 -10.18
N LEU A 371 -27.24 6.07 -11.23
CA LEU A 371 -26.62 5.86 -12.53
C LEU A 371 -27.20 6.82 -13.57
N ASN A 372 -26.35 7.70 -14.13
CA ASN A 372 -26.76 8.73 -15.10
C ASN A 372 -27.93 9.63 -14.60
N GLY A 373 -27.96 9.95 -13.31
CA GLY A 373 -29.00 10.76 -12.70
C GLY A 373 -30.29 10.01 -12.35
N HIS A 374 -30.34 8.70 -12.58
CA HIS A 374 -31.48 7.85 -12.23
C HIS A 374 -31.12 6.92 -11.07
N PRO A 375 -31.90 6.91 -9.98
CA PRO A 375 -31.73 5.95 -8.90
C PRO A 375 -32.12 4.54 -9.41
N MET A 376 -31.29 3.58 -9.10
CA MET A 376 -31.52 2.15 -9.41
C MET A 376 -31.28 1.35 -8.14
N ARG A 377 -32.29 0.61 -7.73
CA ARG A 377 -32.24 -0.22 -6.54
C ARG A 377 -31.91 -1.66 -6.93
N LEU A 378 -30.88 -2.21 -6.29
CA LEU A 378 -30.39 -3.56 -6.51
C LEU A 378 -30.55 -4.38 -5.23
N TRP A 379 -31.01 -5.61 -5.39
CA TRP A 379 -30.98 -6.63 -4.35
C TRP A 379 -30.78 -7.99 -5.01
N ASP A 380 -30.23 -8.93 -4.27
CA ASP A 380 -30.07 -10.31 -4.70
C ASP A 380 -30.52 -11.25 -3.57
N GLY A 381 -31.06 -12.40 -3.96
CA GLY A 381 -31.43 -13.43 -3.04
C GLY A 381 -32.83 -13.32 -2.42
N THR A 382 -33.12 -14.32 -1.65
CA THR A 382 -34.35 -14.43 -0.85
C THR A 382 -33.99 -14.17 0.62
N PHE A 383 -35.00 -13.99 1.47
CA PHE A 383 -34.79 -13.83 2.91
C PHE A 383 -33.88 -14.92 3.52
N SER A 384 -33.93 -16.15 3.05
CA SER A 384 -33.08 -17.25 3.56
C SER A 384 -31.59 -16.99 3.35
N ASP A 385 -31.22 -16.25 2.32
CA ASP A 385 -29.84 -15.99 1.95
C ASP A 385 -29.15 -14.99 2.90
N PHE A 386 -29.94 -14.21 3.64
CA PHE A 386 -29.45 -13.23 4.61
C PHE A 386 -29.37 -13.75 6.06
N THR A 387 -29.83 -14.97 6.33
CA THR A 387 -29.87 -15.53 7.68
C THR A 387 -28.50 -15.59 8.34
N GLU A 388 -27.48 -16.06 7.62
CA GLU A 388 -26.10 -16.14 8.15
C GLU A 388 -25.48 -14.74 8.33
N LEU A 389 -25.71 -13.84 7.38
CA LEU A 389 -25.23 -12.47 7.46
C LEU A 389 -25.75 -11.78 8.73
N PHE A 390 -27.05 -11.87 8.98
CA PHE A 390 -27.66 -11.24 10.14
C PHE A 390 -27.35 -11.97 11.45
N ALA A 391 -27.12 -13.28 11.43
CA ALA A 391 -26.60 -14.00 12.59
C ALA A 391 -25.20 -13.51 12.98
N ARG A 392 -24.35 -13.21 11.99
CA ARG A 392 -23.03 -12.60 12.24
C ARG A 392 -23.17 -11.20 12.83
N LEU A 393 -24.04 -10.34 12.29
CA LEU A 393 -24.31 -9.00 12.85
C LEU A 393 -24.78 -9.11 14.30
N LYS A 394 -25.70 -10.02 14.59
CA LYS A 394 -26.19 -10.32 15.94
C LYS A 394 -25.03 -10.66 16.87
N LYS A 395 -24.18 -11.61 16.50
CA LYS A 395 -23.04 -12.04 17.30
C LYS A 395 -22.09 -10.87 17.61
N ILE A 396 -21.75 -10.08 16.58
CA ILE A 396 -20.88 -8.90 16.73
C ILE A 396 -21.46 -7.91 17.74
N VAL A 397 -22.76 -7.60 17.64
CA VAL A 397 -23.39 -6.62 18.53
C VAL A 397 -23.50 -7.16 19.96
N GLU A 398 -23.91 -8.41 20.14
CA GLU A 398 -24.04 -9.04 21.46
C GLU A 398 -22.69 -9.08 22.20
N VAL A 399 -21.62 -9.51 21.54
CA VAL A 399 -20.27 -9.53 22.12
C VAL A 399 -19.80 -8.10 22.44
N ALA A 400 -20.04 -7.14 21.54
CA ALA A 400 -19.67 -5.75 21.77
C ALA A 400 -20.44 -5.13 22.96
N GLU A 401 -21.73 -5.41 23.11
CA GLU A 401 -22.53 -4.93 24.24
C GLU A 401 -22.02 -5.51 25.58
N CYS A 402 -21.78 -6.82 25.60
CA CYS A 402 -21.23 -7.47 26.79
C CYS A 402 -19.85 -6.91 27.14
N SER A 403 -18.99 -6.74 26.14
CA SER A 403 -17.64 -6.22 26.34
C SER A 403 -17.64 -4.77 26.83
N LYS A 404 -18.53 -3.92 26.30
CA LYS A 404 -18.70 -2.54 26.77
C LYS A 404 -19.20 -2.48 28.22
N ALA A 405 -20.09 -3.38 28.61
CA ALA A 405 -20.57 -3.45 30.00
C ALA A 405 -19.43 -3.78 31.00
N ILE A 406 -18.51 -4.67 30.62
CA ILE A 406 -17.32 -4.99 31.42
C ILE A 406 -16.34 -3.82 31.41
N ALA A 407 -15.98 -3.31 30.23
CA ALA A 407 -15.04 -2.20 30.10
C ALA A 407 -15.48 -0.92 30.83
N ALA A 408 -16.79 -0.69 30.97
CA ALA A 408 -17.35 0.43 31.73
C ALA A 408 -17.12 0.29 33.26
N LYS A 409 -16.79 -0.92 33.75
CA LYS A 409 -16.50 -1.18 35.16
C LYS A 409 -15.00 -1.14 35.48
N ILE A 410 -14.14 -1.15 34.46
CA ILE A 410 -12.69 -1.09 34.60
C ILE A 410 -12.27 0.38 34.58
N PRO A 411 -11.49 0.86 35.59
CA PRO A 411 -11.08 2.26 35.68
C PRO A 411 -10.23 2.73 34.49
N GLU A 412 -9.39 1.83 33.96
CA GLU A 412 -8.49 2.10 32.84
C GLU A 412 -9.22 2.00 31.50
N GLN A 413 -8.81 2.83 30.53
CA GLN A 413 -9.35 2.75 29.19
C GLN A 413 -8.75 1.57 28.42
N LEU A 414 -9.51 0.50 28.31
CA LEU A 414 -9.12 -0.68 27.53
C LEU A 414 -9.28 -0.47 26.04
N ARG A 415 -8.31 -0.96 25.25
CA ARG A 415 -8.34 -0.94 23.78
C ARG A 415 -8.38 -2.35 23.22
N LEU A 416 -9.03 -2.53 22.08
CA LEU A 416 -8.95 -3.79 21.34
C LEU A 416 -7.54 -3.96 20.75
N LYS A 417 -6.76 -4.89 21.32
CA LYS A 417 -5.43 -5.24 20.81
C LYS A 417 -5.49 -6.40 19.82
N THR A 418 -6.48 -7.29 19.97
CA THR A 418 -6.78 -8.40 19.06
C THR A 418 -8.29 -8.57 18.95
N LEU A 419 -8.74 -9.26 17.90
CA LEU A 419 -10.14 -9.67 17.72
C LEU A 419 -10.38 -11.12 18.10
N ASP A 420 -9.31 -11.84 18.47
CA ASP A 420 -9.37 -13.24 18.86
C ASP A 420 -9.92 -13.36 20.28
N LEU A 421 -10.91 -14.21 20.43
CA LEU A 421 -11.48 -14.62 21.72
C LEU A 421 -11.58 -16.14 21.76
N THR A 422 -11.20 -16.74 22.87
CA THR A 422 -11.51 -18.15 23.09
C THR A 422 -12.99 -18.31 23.44
N LEU A 423 -13.56 -19.48 23.14
CA LEU A 423 -14.94 -19.79 23.53
C LEU A 423 -15.16 -19.67 25.05
N GLN A 424 -14.12 -19.88 25.84
CA GLN A 424 -14.18 -19.75 27.29
C GLN A 424 -14.25 -18.28 27.70
N ASP A 425 -13.39 -17.44 27.16
CA ASP A 425 -13.40 -15.99 27.44
C ASP A 425 -14.72 -15.36 27.03
N GLU A 426 -15.24 -15.73 25.87
CA GLU A 426 -16.54 -15.25 25.40
C GLU A 426 -17.67 -15.61 26.37
N ARG A 427 -17.72 -16.84 26.87
CA ARG A 427 -18.70 -17.25 27.89
C ARG A 427 -18.58 -16.46 29.18
N TYR A 428 -17.37 -16.13 29.60
CA TYR A 428 -17.18 -15.28 30.79
C TYR A 428 -17.63 -13.85 30.54
N ILE A 429 -17.33 -13.30 29.37
CA ILE A 429 -17.79 -11.95 28.95
C ILE A 429 -19.32 -11.88 29.01
N GLU A 430 -20.00 -12.85 28.41
CA GLU A 430 -21.47 -12.92 28.43
C GLU A 430 -22.04 -13.05 29.87
N LEU A 431 -21.46 -13.95 30.65
CA LEU A 431 -21.90 -14.19 32.04
C LEU A 431 -21.72 -12.94 32.92
N TYR A 432 -20.53 -12.30 32.87
CA TYR A 432 -20.27 -11.14 33.73
C TYR A 432 -21.06 -9.90 33.28
N ALA A 433 -21.34 -9.75 31.99
CA ALA A 433 -22.23 -8.70 31.52
C ALA A 433 -23.65 -8.82 32.11
N GLN A 434 -24.11 -10.04 32.35
CA GLN A 434 -25.39 -10.29 33.04
C GLN A 434 -25.26 -10.09 34.55
N LEU A 435 -24.21 -10.61 35.17
CA LEU A 435 -23.96 -10.50 36.62
C LEU A 435 -23.82 -9.05 37.10
N PHE A 436 -23.29 -8.15 36.24
CA PHE A 436 -23.25 -6.72 36.57
C PHE A 436 -24.64 -6.04 36.55
N LYS A 437 -25.67 -6.73 36.04
CA LYS A 437 -27.06 -6.28 36.07
C LYS A 437 -27.85 -6.90 37.23
N GLY A 438 -27.35 -8.00 37.82
CA GLY A 438 -27.96 -8.73 38.92
C GLY A 438 -27.61 -10.20 38.89
N ASP A 439 -28.11 -10.94 39.85
CA ASP A 439 -27.89 -12.38 39.93
C ASP A 439 -28.45 -13.14 38.74
N VAL A 440 -27.73 -14.16 38.30
CA VAL A 440 -28.12 -15.01 37.19
C VAL A 440 -28.67 -16.32 37.74
N ILE A 441 -29.95 -16.58 37.50
CA ILE A 441 -30.62 -17.81 37.85
C ILE A 441 -30.64 -18.73 36.63
N ARG A 442 -30.12 -19.93 36.77
CA ARG A 442 -30.09 -20.95 35.72
C ARG A 442 -30.64 -22.28 36.22
N LYS A 443 -31.61 -22.82 35.52
CA LYS A 443 -32.00 -24.23 35.65
C LYS A 443 -30.87 -25.12 35.12
N LEU A 444 -30.52 -26.16 35.87
CA LEU A 444 -29.47 -27.10 35.46
C LEU A 444 -30.10 -28.24 34.64
N ASP A 445 -29.33 -28.76 33.70
CA ASP A 445 -29.76 -29.90 32.92
C ASP A 445 -29.69 -31.18 33.78
N TYR A 446 -30.66 -32.08 33.61
CA TYR A 446 -30.69 -33.34 34.38
C TYR A 446 -29.39 -34.14 34.17
N GLY A 447 -28.74 -34.52 35.27
CA GLY A 447 -27.48 -35.23 35.26
C GLY A 447 -26.23 -34.38 35.07
N GLU A 448 -26.37 -33.04 34.96
CA GLU A 448 -25.21 -32.12 34.91
C GLU A 448 -24.34 -32.28 36.17
N ASN A 449 -23.02 -32.41 35.97
CA ASN A 449 -22.07 -32.48 37.11
C ASN A 449 -21.94 -31.09 37.73
N ILE A 450 -22.27 -30.99 39.02
CA ILE A 450 -22.19 -29.75 39.81
C ILE A 450 -20.80 -29.59 40.39
N PHE A 451 -20.34 -30.63 41.09
CA PHE A 451 -19.00 -30.70 41.68
C PHE A 451 -18.50 -32.14 41.74
N THR A 452 -17.20 -32.27 41.91
CA THR A 452 -16.54 -33.54 42.19
C THR A 452 -15.55 -33.31 43.33
N ALA A 453 -15.70 -34.05 44.42
CA ALA A 453 -14.84 -33.96 45.57
C ALA A 453 -14.36 -35.35 46.00
N ARG A 454 -13.22 -35.42 46.70
CA ARG A 454 -12.71 -36.65 47.31
C ARG A 454 -13.07 -36.64 48.78
N VAL A 455 -13.76 -37.66 49.26
CA VAL A 455 -14.23 -37.76 50.65
C VAL A 455 -13.76 -39.06 51.25
N ASP A 456 -13.62 -39.11 52.57
CA ASP A 456 -13.34 -40.38 53.31
C ASP A 456 -14.51 -41.35 53.10
N ALA A 457 -14.21 -42.60 52.84
CA ALA A 457 -15.21 -43.64 52.67
C ALA A 457 -16.12 -43.83 53.93
N LYS A 458 -15.59 -43.51 55.11
CA LYS A 458 -16.36 -43.57 56.38
C LYS A 458 -17.41 -42.46 56.46
N GLU A 459 -17.13 -41.31 55.87
CA GLU A 459 -18.03 -40.13 55.86
C GLU A 459 -19.13 -40.23 54.79
N SER A 460 -18.94 -41.05 53.75
CA SER A 460 -19.86 -41.17 52.62
C SER A 460 -21.28 -41.51 53.02
N LYS A 461 -21.44 -42.39 54.09
CA LYS A 461 -22.77 -42.76 54.56
C LYS A 461 -23.47 -41.60 55.27
N ALA A 462 -22.77 -40.83 56.08
CA ALA A 462 -23.29 -39.67 56.80
C ALA A 462 -23.70 -38.56 55.78
N ILE A 463 -22.86 -38.30 54.79
CA ILE A 463 -23.14 -37.32 53.71
C ILE A 463 -24.39 -37.75 52.95
N LYS A 464 -24.51 -39.04 52.58
CA LYS A 464 -25.65 -39.56 51.84
C LYS A 464 -26.95 -39.44 52.68
N THR A 465 -26.93 -39.77 53.96
CA THR A 465 -28.06 -39.61 54.84
C THR A 465 -28.47 -38.16 55.02
N PHE A 466 -27.52 -37.25 55.24
CA PHE A 466 -27.75 -35.83 55.34
C PHE A 466 -28.45 -35.28 54.10
N CYS A 467 -27.96 -35.62 52.87
CA CYS A 467 -28.55 -35.16 51.62
C CYS A 467 -29.90 -35.79 51.29
N SER A 468 -30.23 -36.95 51.87
CA SER A 468 -31.56 -37.57 51.74
C SER A 468 -32.62 -36.99 52.67
N GLU A 469 -32.17 -36.42 53.78
CA GLU A 469 -33.05 -35.82 54.80
C GLU A 469 -33.18 -34.33 54.72
N ASN A 470 -32.28 -33.67 53.98
CA ASN A 470 -32.24 -32.22 53.78
C ASN A 470 -32.08 -31.91 52.28
N GLU A 471 -32.53 -30.74 51.86
CA GLU A 471 -32.23 -30.22 50.54
C GLU A 471 -30.75 -29.79 50.48
N PRO A 472 -29.88 -30.54 49.78
CA PRO A 472 -28.47 -30.22 49.77
C PRO A 472 -28.18 -28.91 49.01
N GLU A 473 -27.28 -28.12 49.54
CA GLU A 473 -26.82 -26.90 48.97
C GLU A 473 -25.29 -26.87 48.91
N VAL A 474 -24.74 -26.42 47.82
CA VAL A 474 -23.30 -26.21 47.65
C VAL A 474 -23.02 -24.84 47.06
N THR A 475 -22.01 -24.17 47.58
CA THR A 475 -21.51 -22.90 47.00
C THR A 475 -20.11 -23.13 46.46
N ILE A 476 -19.95 -22.82 45.17
CA ILE A 476 -18.67 -22.89 44.46
C ILE A 476 -18.27 -21.45 44.10
N ALA A 477 -17.11 -21.03 44.57
CA ALA A 477 -16.62 -19.69 44.29
C ALA A 477 -15.35 -19.73 43.46
N LYS A 478 -15.21 -18.82 42.48
CA LYS A 478 -14.01 -18.66 41.66
C LYS A 478 -13.83 -17.23 41.20
N SER A 479 -12.57 -16.86 40.97
CA SER A 479 -12.18 -15.57 40.38
C SER A 479 -11.44 -15.87 39.07
N PRO A 480 -12.12 -15.81 37.90
CA PRO A 480 -11.51 -16.12 36.64
C PRO A 480 -10.66 -14.96 36.15
N THR A 481 -9.56 -15.30 35.49
CA THR A 481 -8.78 -14.36 34.66
C THR A 481 -9.06 -14.70 33.22
N ILE A 482 -9.35 -13.67 32.39
CA ILE A 482 -9.66 -13.83 30.97
C ILE A 482 -8.70 -13.02 30.11
N ASP A 483 -8.50 -13.47 28.88
CA ASP A 483 -7.98 -12.61 27.82
C ASP A 483 -9.13 -11.79 27.24
N PHE A 484 -9.10 -10.50 27.56
CA PHE A 484 -10.12 -9.55 27.14
C PHE A 484 -9.60 -8.71 25.97
N PHE A 485 -9.62 -9.30 24.78
CA PHE A 485 -9.09 -8.70 23.55
C PHE A 485 -7.63 -8.25 23.65
N GLY A 486 -6.77 -9.17 24.11
CA GLY A 486 -5.34 -8.92 24.32
C GLY A 486 -5.00 -8.14 25.60
N ASN A 487 -5.96 -7.95 26.49
CA ASN A 487 -5.75 -7.39 27.83
C ASN A 487 -6.07 -8.48 28.85
N THR A 488 -5.13 -8.81 29.71
CA THR A 488 -5.37 -9.78 30.78
C THR A 488 -6.17 -9.14 31.91
N VAL A 489 -7.39 -9.62 32.16
CA VAL A 489 -8.31 -9.03 33.14
C VAL A 489 -8.72 -10.07 34.17
N SER A 490 -8.48 -9.79 35.47
CA SER A 490 -9.04 -10.53 36.57
C SER A 490 -10.46 -10.08 36.85
N LEU A 491 -11.41 -10.99 36.70
CA LEU A 491 -12.82 -10.71 36.97
C LEU A 491 -13.14 -10.89 38.45
N PRO A 492 -14.15 -10.17 38.98
CA PRO A 492 -14.59 -10.30 40.37
C PRO A 492 -14.89 -11.72 40.75
N ARG A 493 -14.72 -12.05 42.03
CA ARG A 493 -15.07 -13.36 42.56
C ARG A 493 -16.56 -13.60 42.43
N MET A 494 -16.94 -14.63 41.66
CA MET A 494 -18.31 -15.09 41.59
C MET A 494 -18.57 -16.28 42.48
N SER A 495 -19.77 -16.37 43.01
CA SER A 495 -20.26 -17.54 43.74
C SER A 495 -21.42 -18.16 42.97
N LYS A 496 -21.34 -19.48 42.73
CA LYS A 496 -22.42 -20.30 42.18
C LYS A 496 -23.00 -21.14 43.30
N LYS A 497 -24.19 -20.81 43.73
CA LYS A 497 -24.97 -21.55 44.72
C LYS A 497 -25.90 -22.51 44.00
N VAL A 498 -25.83 -23.78 44.31
CA VAL A 498 -26.68 -24.83 43.73
C VAL A 498 -27.43 -25.54 44.84
N SER A 499 -28.73 -25.67 44.68
CA SER A 499 -29.62 -26.37 45.63
C SER A 499 -30.33 -27.55 44.93
N CYS A 500 -30.82 -28.48 45.76
CA CYS A 500 -31.64 -29.63 45.34
C CYS A 500 -30.95 -30.52 44.31
N PHE A 501 -29.82 -31.14 44.66
CA PHE A 501 -29.09 -32.04 43.76
C PHE A 501 -28.88 -33.43 44.41
N ASP A 502 -28.64 -34.44 43.56
CA ASP A 502 -28.34 -35.80 43.99
C ASP A 502 -26.83 -35.98 44.18
N ILE A 503 -26.46 -36.83 45.14
CA ILE A 503 -25.06 -37.20 45.39
C ILE A 503 -24.85 -38.66 45.02
N VAL A 504 -23.81 -38.89 44.20
CA VAL A 504 -23.37 -40.23 43.78
C VAL A 504 -21.93 -40.45 44.19
N PHE A 505 -21.64 -41.62 44.72
CA PHE A 505 -20.30 -42.01 45.15
C PHE A 505 -19.71 -43.07 44.23
N PHE A 506 -18.44 -42.87 43.84
CA PHE A 506 -17.69 -43.82 43.03
C PHE A 506 -16.41 -44.21 43.74
N SER A 507 -16.08 -45.52 43.77
CA SER A 507 -14.79 -46.01 44.29
C SER A 507 -13.68 -45.77 43.25
N SER A 508 -12.45 -45.52 43.74
CA SER A 508 -11.28 -45.51 42.85
C SER A 508 -11.03 -46.92 42.30
N ILE A 509 -10.55 -46.97 41.06
CA ILE A 509 -10.15 -48.22 40.39
C ILE A 509 -8.91 -48.82 41.07
N ARG A 510 -8.07 -48.00 41.74
CA ARG A 510 -6.86 -48.45 42.45
C ARG A 510 -7.22 -48.91 43.85
N LYS A 511 -6.92 -50.16 44.17
CA LYS A 511 -7.18 -50.75 45.50
C LYS A 511 -6.51 -50.00 46.66
N SER A 512 -5.36 -49.36 46.44
CA SER A 512 -4.67 -48.53 47.44
C SER A 512 -5.47 -47.31 47.89
N ASP A 513 -6.48 -46.85 47.11
CA ASP A 513 -7.23 -45.63 47.35
C ASP A 513 -8.65 -45.88 47.89
N TRP A 514 -8.96 -47.10 48.28
CA TRP A 514 -10.30 -47.46 48.75
C TRP A 514 -10.74 -46.84 50.11
N GLN A 515 -9.82 -46.15 50.79
CA GLN A 515 -10.17 -45.35 51.96
C GLN A 515 -10.89 -44.03 51.59
N SER A 516 -10.86 -43.65 50.35
CA SER A 516 -11.54 -42.45 49.84
C SER A 516 -12.42 -42.76 48.64
N LEU A 517 -13.52 -42.05 48.54
CA LEU A 517 -14.47 -42.14 47.42
C LEU A 517 -14.54 -40.80 46.68
N TRP A 518 -14.85 -40.87 45.41
CA TRP A 518 -15.26 -39.70 44.64
C TRP A 518 -16.73 -39.41 44.94
N CYS A 519 -17.01 -38.21 45.47
CA CYS A 519 -18.35 -37.67 45.70
C CYS A 519 -18.69 -36.74 44.54
N VAL A 520 -19.71 -37.04 43.76
CA VAL A 520 -20.15 -36.25 42.63
C VAL A 520 -21.56 -35.75 42.90
N GLY A 521 -21.72 -34.43 42.92
CA GLY A 521 -23.04 -33.80 42.91
C GLY A 521 -23.58 -33.76 41.48
N ARG A 522 -24.81 -34.26 41.26
CA ARG A 522 -25.50 -34.27 39.97
C ARG A 522 -26.82 -33.56 40.05
N ALA A 523 -27.08 -32.72 39.06
CA ALA A 523 -28.35 -32.05 38.93
C ALA A 523 -29.52 -33.03 38.72
N ASN A 524 -30.62 -32.82 39.42
CA ASN A 524 -31.90 -33.48 39.21
C ASN A 524 -32.96 -32.49 38.62
N HIS A 525 -34.18 -32.93 38.49
CA HIS A 525 -35.26 -32.11 37.91
C HIS A 525 -35.61 -30.84 38.71
N SER A 526 -35.23 -30.76 39.96
CA SER A 526 -35.49 -29.62 40.85
C SER A 526 -34.26 -28.74 41.08
N SER A 527 -33.13 -29.03 40.41
CA SER A 527 -31.88 -28.33 40.63
C SER A 527 -31.87 -26.95 39.96
N ASP A 528 -31.69 -25.94 40.80
CA ASP A 528 -31.48 -24.54 40.35
C ASP A 528 -30.10 -24.06 40.77
N SER A 529 -29.52 -23.16 40.00
CA SER A 529 -28.30 -22.45 40.34
C SER A 529 -28.51 -20.94 40.33
N VAL A 530 -28.00 -20.29 41.35
CA VAL A 530 -27.93 -18.84 41.46
C VAL A 530 -26.45 -18.44 41.39
N ILE A 531 -26.08 -17.63 40.43
CA ILE A 531 -24.72 -17.10 40.29
C ILE A 531 -24.77 -15.61 40.64
N SER A 532 -23.90 -15.20 41.56
CA SER A 532 -23.83 -13.84 42.09
C SER A 532 -22.38 -13.38 42.25
N ILE A 533 -22.17 -12.06 42.24
CA ILE A 533 -20.90 -11.43 42.61
C ILE A 533 -21.16 -10.36 43.66
N ALA A 534 -20.12 -9.97 44.41
CA ALA A 534 -20.23 -8.84 45.31
C ALA A 534 -20.46 -7.55 44.54
N PRO A 535 -21.46 -6.73 44.88
CA PRO A 535 -21.83 -5.54 44.07
C PRO A 535 -20.70 -4.51 43.90
N ASP A 536 -19.78 -4.45 44.86
CA ASP A 536 -18.69 -3.46 44.90
C ASP A 536 -17.35 -4.01 44.36
N GLU A 537 -17.31 -5.26 43.90
CA GLU A 537 -16.11 -5.80 43.29
C GLU A 537 -15.92 -5.26 41.87
N ILE A 538 -14.70 -4.81 41.60
CA ILE A 538 -14.29 -4.23 40.32
C ILE A 538 -13.34 -5.19 39.61
N PRO A 539 -13.48 -5.41 38.29
CA PRO A 539 -12.49 -6.15 37.51
C PRO A 539 -11.15 -5.40 37.54
N LEU A 540 -10.05 -6.13 37.70
CA LEU A 540 -8.70 -5.58 37.77
C LEU A 540 -7.91 -5.94 36.49
N LEU A 541 -7.17 -4.96 35.95
CA LEU A 541 -6.19 -5.23 34.92
C LEU A 541 -4.99 -5.93 35.58
N CYS A 542 -4.53 -7.04 35.00
CA CYS A 542 -3.32 -7.69 35.44
C CYS A 542 -2.12 -7.05 34.77
N ASP A 543 -1.14 -6.60 35.53
CA ASP A 543 0.14 -6.20 34.97
C ASP A 543 0.84 -7.40 34.31
N ASP A 544 1.44 -7.18 33.13
CA ASP A 544 2.11 -8.23 32.31
C ASP A 544 3.25 -9.00 33.04
N LYS A 545 3.43 -8.82 34.34
CA LYS A 545 4.56 -9.37 35.13
C LYS A 545 4.23 -10.49 36.11
N GLU A 546 2.97 -10.81 36.31
CA GLU A 546 2.61 -11.95 37.17
C GLU A 546 1.79 -13.01 36.44
N VAL A 547 2.46 -13.83 35.64
CA VAL A 547 1.95 -15.16 35.29
C VAL A 547 2.13 -16.03 36.52
N ILE A 548 1.16 -16.01 37.44
CA ILE A 548 1.07 -16.98 38.52
C ILE A 548 0.59 -18.29 37.89
N ASN A 549 1.53 -19.21 37.70
CA ASN A 549 1.24 -20.62 37.47
C ASN A 549 0.46 -21.16 38.65
N GLY A 550 -0.82 -21.39 38.51
CA GLY A 550 -1.70 -22.04 39.44
C GLY A 550 -2.45 -23.18 38.77
#